data_e5b842859568e675b87e2b7b51ff35b8
#
_entry.id   e5b842859568e675b87e2b7b51ff35b8
#
_cell.length_a   1.000
_cell.length_b   1.000
_cell.length_c   1.000
_cell.angle_alpha   90.00
_cell.angle_beta   90.00
_cell.angle_gamma   90.00
#
_symmetry.space_group_name_H-M   'P 1'
#
loop_
_entity.id
_entity.type
_entity.pdbx_description
1 polymer ?
#
loop_
_entity_poly.entity_id
_entity_poly.type
_entity_poly.pdbx_seq_one_letter_code
_entity_poly.pdbx_strand_id
1 'polypeptide(L)'
;KNSSLYNPRPHRNPVGVKNRRNVVLNQMKKYNYLRKEIVDSLKIQPLNLKYTPESHREGLATYFREFLRSYMKSWVNSNENRKPDGSKYNLNTDGLKIYTTINYEMQKIAEEAIGQHMPRLQKEFFEQNEQVDDSIAPFRDLTVGAVDTILRFSIKRSERWRKMKYDLRKDEEEIKKSFYEPVKMSIFSWNGEIDTVMTPIDSMKYYKSFFRPGMMSMDPTNGKIKAWVGGMNYRHFQYDMVKKGKRQIGSTFKPFVYAAAIDQLKLSPCDTFPDSQFCVEKNKFGNIEKWCPKNSGDKYGKTRTLKNALANSINTVTARLIDRIGPRIVANLAKDLGIEEKIFPVPSIALGTPDLSVYEMVAAYSTFANKGVYTKPTFIEKIEDKNGTILFKSNPKTKDVLSEEAAYVTVNLLEGVTNAGSGTRLRTVGVDEYNRAYQKVVTGYPYGFKNPIAGKTGTTQNQSDGWFIGMVPNLVTGVWVGAEDRAIHFEDIAYGQGATMALPIWANYMRNVYLDSTLMISQEPFEKPEILNIELDCNKFVIDQTGSGKTTDQEIQDIDF
;
A
#
# COMPACT_ATOMS: atom_id res chain seq x y z
N LYS A 1 35.25 28.13 8.03
CA LYS A 1 35.51 28.25 6.58
C LYS A 1 34.19 28.24 5.85
N ASN A 2 34.01 29.12 4.85
CA ASN A 2 32.76 29.27 4.11
C ASN A 2 32.65 28.16 3.05
N SER A 3 31.78 27.18 3.28
CA SER A 3 31.56 26.04 2.38
C SER A 3 30.98 26.45 1.01
N SER A 4 30.24 27.54 0.95
CA SER A 4 29.68 28.05 -0.30
C SER A 4 30.78 28.65 -1.20
N LEU A 5 31.77 29.34 -0.62
CA LEU A 5 32.89 29.94 -1.33
C LEU A 5 33.79 28.88 -1.99
N TYR A 6 33.95 27.73 -1.35
CA TYR A 6 34.79 26.62 -1.83
C TYR A 6 33.97 25.47 -2.43
N ASN A 7 32.82 25.77 -2.99
CA ASN A 7 32.00 24.78 -3.69
C ASN A 7 32.44 24.69 -5.17
N PRO A 8 33.01 23.54 -5.61
CA PRO A 8 33.60 23.39 -6.93
C PRO A 8 32.61 23.15 -8.07
N ARG A 9 31.30 23.09 -7.78
CA ARG A 9 30.27 22.83 -8.80
C ARG A 9 30.30 23.88 -9.92
N PRO A 10 30.01 23.52 -11.20
CA PRO A 10 30.14 24.43 -12.34
C PRO A 10 29.41 25.77 -12.18
N HIS A 11 28.20 25.74 -11.58
CA HIS A 11 27.35 26.93 -11.37
C HIS A 11 27.61 27.65 -10.03
N ARG A 12 28.65 27.27 -9.30
CA ARG A 12 29.03 27.93 -8.02
C ARG A 12 30.36 28.68 -8.15
N ASN A 13 31.45 28.12 -7.71
CA ASN A 13 32.74 28.81 -7.74
C ASN A 13 33.92 27.88 -8.13
N PRO A 14 33.90 27.22 -9.31
CA PRO A 14 34.95 26.28 -9.70
C PRO A 14 36.32 26.96 -9.87
N VAL A 15 36.36 28.20 -10.36
CA VAL A 15 37.59 28.97 -10.54
C VAL A 15 38.23 29.29 -9.17
N GLY A 16 37.48 29.80 -8.22
CA GLY A 16 37.97 30.09 -6.88
C GLY A 16 38.47 28.84 -6.16
N VAL A 17 37.81 27.69 -6.36
CA VAL A 17 38.27 26.40 -5.80
C VAL A 17 39.57 25.93 -6.46
N LYS A 18 39.71 26.05 -7.79
CA LYS A 18 40.95 25.73 -8.50
C LYS A 18 42.11 26.61 -8.00
N ASN A 19 41.87 27.89 -7.83
CA ASN A 19 42.85 28.83 -7.29
C ASN A 19 43.25 28.44 -5.86
N ARG A 20 42.30 28.09 -5.01
CA ARG A 20 42.58 27.64 -3.63
C ARG A 20 43.36 26.32 -3.61
N ARG A 21 43.04 25.35 -4.47
CA ARG A 21 43.85 24.12 -4.66
C ARG A 21 45.29 24.47 -5.01
N ASN A 22 45.47 25.38 -5.96
CA ASN A 22 46.80 25.77 -6.41
C ASN A 22 47.61 26.48 -5.31
N VAL A 23 46.97 27.26 -4.43
CA VAL A 23 47.60 27.81 -3.23
C VAL A 23 48.07 26.68 -2.29
N VAL A 24 47.23 25.64 -2.06
CA VAL A 24 47.61 24.48 -1.23
C VAL A 24 48.80 23.74 -1.83
N LEU A 25 48.77 23.49 -3.15
CA LEU A 25 49.88 22.85 -3.87
C LEU A 25 51.19 23.63 -3.72
N ASN A 26 51.15 24.97 -3.79
CA ASN A 26 52.29 25.83 -3.54
C ASN A 26 52.82 25.72 -2.10
N GLN A 27 51.93 25.62 -1.10
CA GLN A 27 52.35 25.39 0.28
C GLN A 27 53.01 24.03 0.45
N MET A 28 52.46 22.97 -0.19
CA MET A 28 53.05 21.64 -0.18
C MET A 28 54.46 21.64 -0.79
N LYS A 29 54.68 22.40 -1.88
CA LYS A 29 56.02 22.62 -2.44
C LYS A 29 56.93 23.34 -1.45
N LYS A 30 56.46 24.44 -0.85
CA LYS A 30 57.24 25.25 0.09
C LYS A 30 57.74 24.45 1.30
N TYR A 31 56.93 23.51 1.76
CA TYR A 31 57.26 22.65 2.90
C TYR A 31 57.84 21.28 2.51
N ASN A 32 58.32 21.10 1.24
CA ASN A 32 58.93 19.90 0.71
C ASN A 32 58.10 18.61 0.73
N TYR A 33 56.76 18.73 0.77
CA TYR A 33 55.86 17.57 0.64
C TYR A 33 55.71 17.11 -0.82
N LEU A 34 55.89 18.02 -1.80
CA LEU A 34 55.83 17.72 -3.22
C LEU A 34 56.96 18.41 -3.96
N ARG A 35 57.56 17.72 -4.98
CA ARG A 35 58.55 18.30 -5.88
C ARG A 35 57.92 19.34 -6.79
N LYS A 36 58.71 20.30 -7.26
CA LYS A 36 58.30 21.40 -8.12
C LYS A 36 57.57 20.93 -9.38
N GLU A 37 58.12 19.95 -10.07
CA GLU A 37 57.65 19.41 -11.34
C GLU A 37 56.24 18.81 -11.18
N ILE A 38 55.99 18.10 -10.06
CA ILE A 38 54.68 17.52 -9.72
C ILE A 38 53.65 18.64 -9.46
N VAL A 39 54.03 19.65 -8.70
CA VAL A 39 53.16 20.78 -8.39
C VAL A 39 52.79 21.55 -9.66
N ASP A 40 53.73 21.79 -10.54
CA ASP A 40 53.47 22.54 -11.78
C ASP A 40 52.56 21.73 -12.72
N SER A 41 52.76 20.40 -12.82
CA SER A 41 51.84 19.51 -13.54
C SER A 41 50.42 19.50 -12.94
N LEU A 42 50.27 19.37 -11.63
CA LEU A 42 48.96 19.32 -10.98
C LEU A 42 48.17 20.62 -11.06
N LYS A 43 48.84 21.78 -11.10
CA LYS A 43 48.15 23.08 -11.25
C LYS A 43 47.44 23.27 -12.60
N ILE A 44 47.97 22.67 -13.65
CA ILE A 44 47.42 22.75 -15.00
C ILE A 44 46.14 21.90 -15.10
N GLN A 45 46.11 20.78 -14.38
CA GLN A 45 45.00 19.82 -14.44
C GLN A 45 43.65 20.47 -14.04
N PRO A 46 42.55 20.10 -14.72
CA PRO A 46 41.20 20.47 -14.29
C PRO A 46 40.85 19.85 -12.93
N LEU A 47 39.76 20.30 -12.32
CA LEU A 47 39.32 19.75 -11.03
C LEU A 47 38.82 18.29 -11.12
N ASN A 48 38.47 17.81 -12.32
CA ASN A 48 37.99 16.45 -12.59
C ASN A 48 36.94 15.96 -11.56
N LEU A 49 35.94 16.78 -11.32
CA LEU A 49 34.90 16.47 -10.35
C LEU A 49 34.05 15.29 -10.82
N LYS A 50 34.10 14.20 -10.12
CA LYS A 50 33.09 13.13 -10.17
C LYS A 50 32.01 13.45 -9.14
N TYR A 51 31.22 14.47 -9.42
CA TYR A 51 30.13 14.87 -8.53
C TYR A 51 28.84 14.18 -8.96
N THR A 52 28.49 13.11 -8.29
CA THR A 52 27.19 12.44 -8.35
C THR A 52 26.41 12.84 -7.12
N PRO A 53 25.53 13.85 -7.19
CA PRO A 53 24.70 14.22 -6.06
C PRO A 53 23.72 13.10 -5.77
N GLU A 54 23.84 12.48 -4.63
CA GLU A 54 22.77 11.62 -4.13
C GLU A 54 21.58 12.50 -3.74
N SER A 55 20.53 12.43 -4.55
CA SER A 55 19.27 13.09 -4.23
C SER A 55 18.49 12.22 -3.26
N HIS A 56 17.99 12.82 -2.15
CA HIS A 56 17.06 12.12 -1.26
C HIS A 56 15.75 11.71 -1.97
N ARG A 57 15.52 12.22 -3.19
CA ARG A 57 14.35 11.92 -4.03
C ARG A 57 14.56 10.74 -4.98
N GLU A 58 15.75 10.17 -5.01
CA GLU A 58 16.17 9.10 -5.92
C GLU A 58 16.78 7.93 -5.14
N GLY A 59 16.90 6.77 -5.78
CA GLY A 59 17.41 5.53 -5.20
C GLY A 59 16.34 4.72 -4.47
N LEU A 60 16.74 3.65 -3.82
CA LEU A 60 15.88 2.66 -3.20
C LEU A 60 15.14 3.22 -1.97
N ALA A 61 13.92 2.79 -1.75
CA ALA A 61 13.08 3.07 -0.58
C ALA A 61 12.84 4.57 -0.31
N THR A 62 12.66 5.40 -1.33
CA THR A 62 12.54 6.86 -1.19
C THR A 62 11.41 7.28 -0.27
N TYR A 63 10.24 6.67 -0.38
CA TYR A 63 9.07 6.95 0.47
C TYR A 63 9.33 6.55 1.93
N PHE A 64 9.90 5.38 2.14
CA PHE A 64 10.29 4.92 3.47
C PHE A 64 11.35 5.85 4.11
N ARG A 65 12.36 6.27 3.36
CA ARG A 65 13.40 7.20 3.85
C ARG A 65 12.82 8.53 4.30
N GLU A 66 11.84 9.08 3.59
CA GLU A 66 11.17 10.33 3.99
C GLU A 66 10.22 10.13 5.18
N PHE A 67 9.53 8.99 5.25
CA PHE A 67 8.77 8.60 6.42
C PHE A 67 9.70 8.48 7.65
N LEU A 68 10.80 7.75 7.53
CA LEU A 68 11.82 7.59 8.58
C LEU A 68 12.41 8.93 9.01
N ARG A 69 12.72 9.82 8.06
CA ARG A 69 13.21 11.16 8.33
C ARG A 69 12.22 11.98 9.17
N SER A 70 10.95 11.91 8.84
CA SER A 70 9.89 12.58 9.61
C SER A 70 9.77 12.01 11.02
N TYR A 71 9.80 10.68 11.15
CA TYR A 71 9.80 10.01 12.45
C TYR A 71 11.02 10.40 13.30
N MET A 72 12.21 10.38 12.73
CA MET A 72 13.45 10.73 13.44
C MET A 72 13.48 12.19 13.88
N LYS A 73 12.87 13.12 13.13
CA LYS A 73 12.68 14.52 13.58
C LYS A 73 11.83 14.58 14.85
N SER A 74 10.78 13.79 14.93
CA SER A 74 9.94 13.70 16.14
C SER A 74 10.69 13.02 17.28
N TRP A 75 11.46 11.95 17.01
CA TRP A 75 12.24 11.22 17.99
C TRP A 75 13.29 12.10 18.68
N VAL A 76 14.10 12.87 17.92
CA VAL A 76 15.11 13.79 18.51
C VAL A 76 14.49 14.98 19.24
N ASN A 77 13.22 15.31 18.95
CA ASN A 77 12.50 16.37 19.63
C ASN A 77 11.77 15.91 20.90
N SER A 78 11.60 14.58 21.09
CA SER A 78 11.00 14.05 22.31
C SER A 78 11.87 14.34 23.55
N ASN A 79 11.21 14.60 24.67
CA ASN A 79 11.90 14.77 25.96
C ASN A 79 12.46 13.45 26.51
N GLU A 80 11.97 12.32 26.05
CA GLU A 80 12.45 11.00 26.43
C GLU A 80 13.80 10.65 25.78
N ASN A 81 14.16 11.34 24.70
CA ASN A 81 15.35 11.05 23.90
C ASN A 81 16.33 12.24 23.99
N ARG A 82 17.03 12.34 25.12
CA ARG A 82 18.02 13.39 25.38
C ARG A 82 19.41 12.82 25.52
N LYS A 83 20.42 13.64 25.21
CA LYS A 83 21.81 13.34 25.56
C LYS A 83 22.01 13.35 27.07
N PRO A 84 23.10 12.76 27.61
CA PRO A 84 23.39 12.82 29.04
C PRO A 84 23.49 14.23 29.61
N ASP A 85 23.85 15.23 28.78
CA ASP A 85 23.91 16.65 29.14
C ASP A 85 22.55 17.37 29.05
N GLY A 86 21.46 16.66 28.77
CA GLY A 86 20.10 17.20 28.61
C GLY A 86 19.83 17.84 27.25
N SER A 87 20.81 17.99 26.37
CA SER A 87 20.62 18.58 25.04
C SER A 87 19.94 17.61 24.06
N LYS A 88 19.38 18.16 22.95
CA LYS A 88 18.77 17.36 21.89
C LYS A 88 19.82 16.73 20.98
N TYR A 89 19.53 15.54 20.46
CA TYR A 89 20.29 14.99 19.35
C TYR A 89 20.06 15.80 18.08
N ASN A 90 21.10 15.89 17.25
CA ASN A 90 21.04 16.52 15.92
C ASN A 90 21.30 15.46 14.85
N LEU A 91 20.30 15.23 13.99
CA LEU A 91 20.35 14.23 12.93
C LEU A 91 21.50 14.43 11.93
N ASN A 92 21.96 15.67 11.77
CA ASN A 92 22.99 16.00 10.76
C ASN A 92 24.41 16.01 11.31
N THR A 93 24.61 16.13 12.64
CA THR A 93 25.94 16.36 13.22
C THR A 93 26.36 15.33 14.24
N ASP A 94 25.44 14.61 14.88
CA ASP A 94 25.79 13.71 15.99
C ASP A 94 26.17 12.29 15.53
N GLY A 95 26.09 12.01 14.22
CA GLY A 95 26.53 10.73 13.66
C GLY A 95 25.68 9.54 14.09
N LEU A 96 24.37 9.74 14.30
CA LEU A 96 23.46 8.67 14.65
C LEU A 96 23.43 7.59 13.56
N LYS A 97 23.51 6.32 13.98
CA LYS A 97 23.34 5.15 13.13
C LYS A 97 21.95 4.57 13.37
N ILE A 98 21.11 4.55 12.34
CA ILE A 98 19.74 4.08 12.42
C ILE A 98 19.65 2.77 11.64
N TYR A 99 19.41 1.68 12.35
CA TYR A 99 19.24 0.35 11.77
C TYR A 99 17.75 0.11 11.55
N THR A 100 17.37 -0.12 10.31
CA THR A 100 15.97 -0.33 9.92
C THR A 100 15.68 -1.78 9.67
N THR A 101 14.40 -2.14 9.66
CA THR A 101 13.96 -3.52 9.40
C THR A 101 13.81 -3.85 7.92
N ILE A 102 13.90 -2.83 7.04
CA ILE A 102 13.79 -3.00 5.59
C ILE A 102 14.87 -3.95 5.11
N ASN A 103 14.48 -4.98 4.36
CA ASN A 103 15.38 -5.86 3.66
C ASN A 103 15.67 -5.27 2.27
N TYR A 104 16.94 -5.10 1.94
CA TYR A 104 17.39 -4.44 0.70
C TYR A 104 16.88 -5.17 -0.55
N GLU A 105 17.03 -6.50 -0.61
CA GLU A 105 16.61 -7.30 -1.78
C GLU A 105 15.08 -7.32 -1.91
N MET A 106 14.36 -7.53 -0.81
CA MET A 106 12.89 -7.48 -0.84
C MET A 106 12.37 -6.12 -1.27
N GLN A 107 12.99 -5.03 -0.81
CA GLN A 107 12.62 -3.67 -1.23
C GLN A 107 12.85 -3.45 -2.73
N LYS A 108 13.98 -3.91 -3.24
CA LYS A 108 14.33 -3.84 -4.66
C LYS A 108 13.33 -4.62 -5.51
N ILE A 109 13.06 -5.87 -5.14
CA ILE A 109 12.07 -6.73 -5.82
C ILE A 109 10.68 -6.08 -5.80
N ALA A 110 10.29 -5.43 -4.69
CA ALA A 110 9.01 -4.73 -4.59
C ALA A 110 8.91 -3.54 -5.56
N GLU A 111 9.96 -2.71 -5.65
CA GLU A 111 10.00 -1.58 -6.59
C GLU A 111 10.01 -2.07 -8.05
N GLU A 112 10.73 -3.16 -8.34
CA GLU A 112 10.75 -3.79 -9.66
C GLU A 112 9.38 -4.37 -10.05
N ALA A 113 8.67 -5.04 -9.14
CA ALA A 113 7.34 -5.59 -9.39
C ALA A 113 6.33 -4.49 -9.75
N ILE A 114 6.40 -3.35 -9.06
CA ILE A 114 5.61 -2.15 -9.38
C ILE A 114 6.02 -1.59 -10.76
N GLY A 115 7.32 -1.46 -11.01
CA GLY A 115 7.84 -0.97 -12.28
C GLY A 115 7.50 -1.85 -13.49
N GLN A 116 7.30 -3.15 -13.28
CA GLN A 116 6.87 -4.09 -14.32
C GLN A 116 5.37 -3.98 -14.63
N HIS A 117 4.53 -3.78 -13.62
CA HIS A 117 3.08 -3.83 -13.78
C HIS A 117 2.46 -2.47 -14.12
N MET A 118 2.81 -1.43 -13.38
CA MET A 118 2.15 -0.14 -13.49
C MET A 118 2.21 0.52 -14.87
N PRO A 119 3.32 0.43 -15.66
CA PRO A 119 3.33 0.99 -17.01
C PRO A 119 2.29 0.37 -17.94
N ARG A 120 2.07 -0.95 -17.85
CA ARG A 120 1.09 -1.65 -18.70
C ARG A 120 -0.34 -1.32 -18.29
N LEU A 121 -0.61 -1.30 -16.99
CA LEU A 121 -1.90 -0.88 -16.45
C LEU A 121 -2.23 0.55 -16.87
N GLN A 122 -1.25 1.45 -16.75
CA GLN A 122 -1.41 2.87 -17.12
C GLN A 122 -1.65 3.06 -18.61
N LYS A 123 -0.96 2.29 -19.45
CA LYS A 123 -1.14 2.34 -20.90
C LYS A 123 -2.58 1.96 -21.27
N GLU A 124 -3.08 0.86 -20.74
CA GLU A 124 -4.47 0.44 -20.95
C GLU A 124 -5.48 1.51 -20.50
N PHE A 125 -5.22 2.15 -19.35
CA PHE A 125 -6.06 3.23 -18.87
C PHE A 125 -6.07 4.44 -19.83
N PHE A 126 -4.92 4.81 -20.37
CA PHE A 126 -4.84 5.91 -21.34
C PHE A 126 -5.59 5.57 -22.62
N GLU A 127 -5.43 4.34 -23.16
CA GLU A 127 -6.16 3.87 -24.33
C GLU A 127 -7.68 3.93 -24.14
N GLN A 128 -8.19 3.52 -22.95
CA GLN A 128 -9.63 3.63 -22.64
C GLN A 128 -10.08 5.07 -22.39
N ASN A 129 -9.18 5.91 -21.91
CA ASN A 129 -9.51 7.29 -21.57
C ASN A 129 -9.55 8.22 -22.80
N GLU A 130 -8.96 7.82 -23.94
CA GLU A 130 -9.10 8.52 -25.23
C GLU A 130 -10.55 8.60 -25.72
N GLN A 131 -11.45 7.74 -25.20
CA GLN A 131 -12.88 7.73 -25.53
C GLN A 131 -13.72 8.60 -24.59
N VAL A 132 -13.13 9.16 -23.54
CA VAL A 132 -13.82 10.05 -22.60
C VAL A 132 -13.85 11.46 -23.16
N ASP A 133 -14.98 12.14 -23.01
CA ASP A 133 -15.16 13.53 -23.42
C ASP A 133 -14.07 14.43 -22.81
N ASP A 134 -13.34 15.17 -23.65
CA ASP A 134 -12.23 16.05 -23.28
C ASP A 134 -12.60 17.07 -22.21
N SER A 135 -13.88 17.47 -22.13
CA SER A 135 -14.37 18.41 -21.13
C SER A 135 -14.30 17.87 -19.71
N ILE A 136 -14.38 16.55 -19.53
CA ILE A 136 -14.34 15.87 -18.23
C ILE A 136 -13.08 15.01 -18.05
N ALA A 137 -12.40 14.59 -19.13
CA ALA A 137 -11.21 13.75 -19.03
C ALA A 137 -10.16 14.34 -18.08
N PRO A 138 -9.48 13.51 -17.24
CA PRO A 138 -9.53 12.04 -17.15
C PRO A 138 -10.61 11.48 -16.20
N PHE A 139 -11.58 12.30 -15.78
CA PHE A 139 -12.61 11.90 -14.84
C PHE A 139 -13.75 11.17 -15.56
N ARG A 140 -14.46 10.30 -14.83
CA ARG A 140 -15.65 9.58 -15.29
C ARG A 140 -16.82 9.86 -14.35
N ASP A 141 -18.04 9.72 -14.85
CA ASP A 141 -19.27 9.85 -14.07
C ASP A 141 -19.44 11.22 -13.35
N LEU A 142 -18.80 12.27 -13.86
CA LEU A 142 -18.91 13.62 -13.34
C LEU A 142 -19.47 14.59 -14.39
N THR A 143 -20.12 15.64 -13.89
CA THR A 143 -20.48 16.79 -14.71
C THR A 143 -19.28 17.73 -14.91
N VAL A 144 -19.26 18.51 -15.98
CA VAL A 144 -18.22 19.52 -16.24
C VAL A 144 -18.05 20.46 -15.04
N GLY A 145 -19.13 20.91 -14.40
CA GLY A 145 -19.08 21.77 -13.21
C GLY A 145 -18.42 21.11 -11.99
N ALA A 146 -18.58 19.78 -11.83
CA ALA A 146 -17.91 19.02 -10.78
C ALA A 146 -16.40 18.93 -11.05
N VAL A 147 -16.01 18.67 -12.31
CA VAL A 147 -14.59 18.66 -12.74
C VAL A 147 -13.95 20.02 -12.53
N ASP A 148 -14.60 21.11 -12.94
CA ASP A 148 -14.12 22.49 -12.70
C ASP A 148 -13.91 22.78 -11.22
N THR A 149 -14.77 22.25 -10.38
CA THR A 149 -14.64 22.39 -8.92
C THR A 149 -13.40 21.66 -8.40
N ILE A 150 -13.17 20.42 -8.82
CA ILE A 150 -11.98 19.63 -8.46
C ILE A 150 -10.70 20.35 -8.91
N LEU A 151 -10.67 20.81 -10.17
CA LEU A 151 -9.51 21.50 -10.73
C LEU A 151 -9.24 22.84 -10.03
N ARG A 152 -10.28 23.60 -9.70
CA ARG A 152 -10.16 24.85 -8.93
C ARG A 152 -9.56 24.63 -7.54
N PHE A 153 -9.93 23.56 -6.83
CA PHE A 153 -9.29 23.19 -5.58
C PHE A 153 -7.82 22.77 -5.79
N SER A 154 -7.53 22.05 -6.86
CA SER A 154 -6.16 21.64 -7.20
C SER A 154 -5.28 22.85 -7.50
N ILE A 155 -5.78 23.83 -8.25
CA ILE A 155 -5.13 25.11 -8.52
C ILE A 155 -4.75 25.82 -7.19
N LYS A 156 -5.73 26.01 -6.30
CA LYS A 156 -5.52 26.72 -5.01
C LYS A 156 -4.51 26.03 -4.08
N ARG A 157 -4.40 24.69 -4.17
CA ARG A 157 -3.46 23.89 -3.37
C ARG A 157 -2.07 23.77 -3.99
N SER A 158 -1.88 24.22 -5.23
CA SER A 158 -0.61 24.08 -5.96
C SER A 158 0.49 25.01 -5.41
N GLU A 159 1.75 24.57 -5.57
CA GLU A 159 2.90 25.41 -5.23
C GLU A 159 2.96 26.67 -6.10
N ARG A 160 2.55 26.58 -7.38
CA ARG A 160 2.45 27.72 -8.29
C ARG A 160 1.53 28.80 -7.71
N TRP A 161 0.31 28.42 -7.24
CA TRP A 161 -0.62 29.35 -6.59
C TRP A 161 0.02 30.00 -5.38
N ARG A 162 0.59 29.20 -4.48
CA ARG A 162 1.23 29.67 -3.26
C ARG A 162 2.32 30.70 -3.57
N LYS A 163 3.21 30.34 -4.49
CA LYS A 163 4.32 31.21 -4.89
C LYS A 163 3.85 32.53 -5.52
N MET A 164 2.87 32.47 -6.44
CA MET A 164 2.35 33.67 -7.07
C MET A 164 1.61 34.57 -6.07
N LYS A 165 0.80 33.99 -5.16
CA LYS A 165 0.02 34.75 -4.19
C LYS A 165 0.86 35.36 -3.07
N TYR A 166 1.76 34.58 -2.46
CA TYR A 166 2.47 35.00 -1.26
C TYR A 166 3.88 35.55 -1.55
N ASP A 167 4.61 34.97 -2.48
CA ASP A 167 5.97 35.41 -2.79
C ASP A 167 5.97 36.56 -3.81
N LEU A 168 5.14 36.47 -4.87
CA LEU A 168 5.05 37.48 -5.94
C LEU A 168 3.90 38.50 -5.75
N ARG A 169 3.02 38.29 -4.78
CA ARG A 169 1.88 39.16 -4.42
C ARG A 169 0.94 39.50 -5.59
N LYS A 170 0.72 38.54 -6.49
CA LYS A 170 -0.20 38.67 -7.63
C LYS A 170 -1.65 38.58 -7.15
N ASP A 171 -2.57 39.24 -7.87
CA ASP A 171 -4.00 39.10 -7.63
C ASP A 171 -4.54 37.74 -8.09
N GLU A 172 -5.73 37.36 -7.62
CA GLU A 172 -6.28 36.03 -7.85
C GLU A 172 -6.66 35.79 -9.31
N GLU A 173 -7.09 36.82 -10.04
CA GLU A 173 -7.46 36.69 -11.44
C GLU A 173 -6.22 36.51 -12.32
N GLU A 174 -5.15 37.26 -12.07
CA GLU A 174 -3.87 37.08 -12.76
C GLU A 174 -3.30 35.67 -12.48
N ILE A 175 -3.40 35.21 -11.23
CA ILE A 175 -2.96 33.85 -10.88
C ILE A 175 -3.79 32.81 -11.64
N LYS A 176 -5.13 32.90 -11.63
CA LYS A 176 -5.99 31.96 -12.38
C LYS A 176 -5.65 31.94 -13.86
N LYS A 177 -5.54 33.11 -14.50
CA LYS A 177 -5.20 33.24 -15.91
C LYS A 177 -3.90 32.50 -16.24
N SER A 178 -2.88 32.61 -15.38
CA SER A 178 -1.58 31.95 -15.57
C SER A 178 -1.64 30.42 -15.66
N PHE A 179 -2.73 29.80 -15.18
CA PHE A 179 -2.90 28.33 -15.29
C PHE A 179 -3.35 27.87 -16.67
N TYR A 180 -3.82 28.78 -17.50
CA TYR A 180 -4.25 28.52 -18.88
C TYR A 180 -3.23 29.02 -19.92
N GLU A 181 -2.09 29.57 -19.50
CA GLU A 181 -1.01 30.00 -20.37
C GLU A 181 0.02 28.87 -20.51
N PRO A 182 0.41 28.48 -21.75
CA PRO A 182 1.41 27.45 -21.95
C PRO A 182 2.77 27.83 -21.38
N VAL A 183 3.41 26.89 -20.66
CA VAL A 183 4.75 27.06 -20.09
C VAL A 183 5.61 25.83 -20.38
N LYS A 184 6.92 26.04 -20.49
CA LYS A 184 7.88 24.94 -20.61
C LYS A 184 7.95 24.20 -19.27
N MET A 185 7.84 22.89 -19.30
CA MET A 185 7.94 22.03 -18.12
C MET A 185 8.45 20.64 -18.47
N SER A 186 9.03 19.97 -17.48
CA SER A 186 9.39 18.56 -17.57
C SER A 186 8.34 17.76 -16.80
N ILE A 187 7.75 16.76 -17.44
CA ILE A 187 6.69 15.90 -16.89
C ILE A 187 7.18 14.46 -16.78
N PHE A 188 6.58 13.73 -15.85
CA PHE A 188 6.83 12.30 -15.68
C PHE A 188 6.25 11.48 -16.83
N SER A 189 7.02 10.50 -17.30
CA SER A 189 6.51 9.35 -18.03
C SER A 189 7.20 8.07 -17.55
N TRP A 190 6.62 6.92 -17.86
CA TRP A 190 7.24 5.63 -17.53
C TRP A 190 8.55 5.37 -18.31
N ASN A 191 8.79 6.11 -19.38
CA ASN A 191 10.00 6.01 -20.20
C ASN A 191 11.04 7.12 -19.88
N GLY A 192 10.86 7.82 -18.75
CA GLY A 192 11.68 8.95 -18.35
C GLY A 192 10.94 10.28 -18.40
N GLU A 193 11.61 11.36 -18.03
CA GLU A 193 11.02 12.70 -18.09
C GLU A 193 10.91 13.20 -19.53
N ILE A 194 9.82 13.91 -19.81
CA ILE A 194 9.54 14.50 -21.12
C ILE A 194 9.50 16.02 -20.96
N ASP A 195 10.36 16.73 -21.68
CA ASP A 195 10.29 18.17 -21.78
C ASP A 195 9.20 18.57 -22.80
N THR A 196 8.25 19.38 -22.35
CA THR A 196 7.08 19.76 -23.14
C THR A 196 6.65 21.20 -22.87
N VAL A 197 5.72 21.69 -23.70
CA VAL A 197 5.05 22.97 -23.51
C VAL A 197 3.56 22.70 -23.39
N MET A 198 3.00 22.92 -22.20
CA MET A 198 1.57 22.74 -21.94
C MET A 198 1.09 23.73 -20.89
N THR A 199 -0.21 23.87 -20.73
CA THR A 199 -0.74 24.70 -19.66
C THR A 199 -0.60 24.02 -18.30
N PRO A 200 -0.44 24.77 -17.19
CA PRO A 200 -0.42 24.20 -15.86
C PRO A 200 -1.68 23.37 -15.54
N ILE A 201 -2.86 23.76 -16.07
CA ILE A 201 -4.10 23.01 -15.86
C ILE A 201 -4.08 21.65 -16.56
N ASP A 202 -3.56 21.58 -17.79
CA ASP A 202 -3.42 20.31 -18.51
C ASP A 202 -2.40 19.40 -17.83
N SER A 203 -1.31 19.98 -17.31
CA SER A 203 -0.37 19.20 -16.49
C SER A 203 -1.03 18.62 -15.22
N MET A 204 -1.94 19.34 -14.58
CA MET A 204 -2.70 18.82 -13.43
C MET A 204 -3.60 17.66 -13.85
N LYS A 205 -4.35 17.77 -14.94
CA LYS A 205 -5.14 16.68 -15.50
C LYS A 205 -4.26 15.47 -15.81
N TYR A 206 -3.12 15.69 -16.47
CA TYR A 206 -2.13 14.67 -16.78
C TYR A 206 -1.64 13.92 -15.55
N TYR A 207 -1.21 14.63 -14.49
CA TYR A 207 -0.74 14.01 -13.25
C TYR A 207 -1.85 13.30 -12.45
N LYS A 208 -3.09 13.77 -12.55
CA LYS A 208 -4.26 13.12 -11.94
C LYS A 208 -4.62 11.81 -12.62
N SER A 209 -4.36 11.67 -13.92
CA SER A 209 -4.64 10.43 -14.68
C SER A 209 -3.73 9.26 -14.33
N PHE A 210 -2.67 9.45 -13.54
CA PHE A 210 -1.79 8.36 -13.14
C PHE A 210 -2.34 7.57 -11.96
N PHE A 211 -2.43 6.25 -12.13
CA PHE A 211 -2.63 5.33 -11.01
C PHE A 211 -1.39 5.30 -10.12
N ARG A 212 -1.61 5.20 -8.83
CA ARG A 212 -0.58 5.19 -7.78
C ARG A 212 -0.62 3.87 -7.04
N PRO A 213 0.50 3.20 -6.86
CA PRO A 213 0.60 2.01 -6.02
C PRO A 213 0.96 2.37 -4.59
N GLY A 214 0.52 1.53 -3.66
CA GLY A 214 1.05 1.43 -2.30
C GLY A 214 1.29 -0.03 -1.96
N MET A 215 2.48 -0.39 -1.50
CA MET A 215 2.83 -1.77 -1.17
C MET A 215 3.66 -1.83 0.10
N MET A 216 3.31 -2.75 1.00
CA MET A 216 4.08 -3.06 2.20
C MET A 216 4.14 -4.56 2.44
N SER A 217 5.31 -5.06 2.85
CA SER A 217 5.51 -6.43 3.33
C SER A 217 5.99 -6.43 4.77
N MET A 218 5.45 -7.34 5.59
CA MET A 218 5.75 -7.45 7.02
C MET A 218 5.86 -8.91 7.44
N ASP A 219 6.81 -9.20 8.31
CA ASP A 219 6.93 -10.45 9.02
C ASP A 219 5.89 -10.46 10.17
N PRO A 220 4.91 -11.37 10.15
CA PRO A 220 3.81 -11.37 11.11
C PRO A 220 4.26 -11.67 12.54
N THR A 221 5.34 -12.43 12.74
CA THR A 221 5.76 -12.92 14.06
C THR A 221 6.43 -11.84 14.90
N ASN A 222 7.20 -10.95 14.25
CA ASN A 222 8.00 -9.94 14.94
C ASN A 222 7.64 -8.50 14.53
N GLY A 223 6.71 -8.33 13.62
CA GLY A 223 6.25 -7.02 13.15
C GLY A 223 7.23 -6.27 12.25
N LYS A 224 8.35 -6.87 11.86
CA LYS A 224 9.38 -6.20 11.05
C LYS A 224 8.89 -5.94 9.63
N ILE A 225 8.85 -4.67 9.25
CA ILE A 225 8.55 -4.27 7.87
C ILE A 225 9.75 -4.58 6.99
N LYS A 226 9.54 -5.40 5.96
CA LYS A 226 10.58 -5.87 5.04
C LYS A 226 10.69 -5.05 3.77
N ALA A 227 9.55 -4.53 3.26
CA ALA A 227 9.48 -3.68 2.09
C ALA A 227 8.40 -2.60 2.25
N TRP A 228 8.64 -1.41 1.66
CA TRP A 228 7.74 -0.26 1.71
C TRP A 228 7.86 0.56 0.43
N VAL A 229 6.85 0.50 -0.43
CA VAL A 229 6.80 1.28 -1.66
C VAL A 229 5.55 2.16 -1.64
N GLY A 230 5.72 3.45 -1.34
CA GLY A 230 4.61 4.39 -1.16
C GLY A 230 4.14 5.07 -2.45
N GLY A 231 4.69 4.69 -3.60
CA GLY A 231 4.34 5.24 -4.92
C GLY A 231 5.35 4.83 -5.98
N MET A 232 5.18 5.33 -7.19
CA MET A 232 5.97 4.92 -8.36
C MET A 232 7.24 5.78 -8.59
N ASN A 233 7.22 7.05 -8.20
CA ASN A 233 8.35 7.97 -8.39
C ASN A 233 8.25 9.13 -7.39
N TYR A 234 9.15 9.19 -6.43
CA TYR A 234 9.10 10.20 -5.36
C TYR A 234 9.36 11.64 -5.85
N ARG A 235 10.05 11.83 -6.96
CA ARG A 235 10.32 13.16 -7.52
C ARG A 235 9.03 13.85 -7.97
N HIS A 236 8.11 13.10 -8.58
CA HIS A 236 6.87 13.58 -9.16
C HIS A 236 5.64 13.32 -8.27
N PHE A 237 5.63 12.24 -7.50
CA PHE A 237 4.50 11.77 -6.69
C PHE A 237 4.95 11.56 -5.24
N GLN A 238 4.96 12.64 -4.44
CA GLN A 238 5.56 12.62 -3.09
C GLN A 238 4.63 12.10 -1.99
N TYR A 239 3.35 11.86 -2.31
CA TYR A 239 2.39 11.38 -1.31
C TYR A 239 2.55 9.87 -1.09
N ASP A 240 2.86 9.50 0.16
CA ASP A 240 3.07 8.09 0.55
C ASP A 240 1.74 7.35 0.67
N MET A 241 1.50 6.38 -0.20
CA MET A 241 0.27 5.58 -0.21
C MET A 241 0.29 4.42 0.78
N VAL A 242 1.41 4.12 1.45
CA VAL A 242 1.48 3.06 2.46
C VAL A 242 0.91 3.52 3.81
N LYS A 243 1.34 4.65 4.34
CA LYS A 243 0.91 5.12 5.68
C LYS A 243 -0.03 6.32 5.63
N LYS A 244 0.17 7.26 4.69
CA LYS A 244 -0.64 8.48 4.60
C LYS A 244 -1.88 8.29 3.73
N GLY A 245 -1.78 7.47 2.68
CA GLY A 245 -2.89 7.17 1.80
C GLY A 245 -3.97 6.36 2.53
N LYS A 246 -5.12 7.00 2.78
CA LYS A 246 -6.32 6.34 3.30
C LYS A 246 -7.28 6.13 2.15
N ARG A 247 -7.58 4.87 1.85
CA ARG A 247 -8.41 4.49 0.71
C ARG A 247 -9.45 3.46 1.13
N GLN A 248 -10.59 3.49 0.48
CA GLN A 248 -11.66 2.55 0.73
C GLN A 248 -11.19 1.12 0.46
N ILE A 249 -11.33 0.27 1.48
CA ILE A 249 -10.72 -1.07 1.46
C ILE A 249 -11.59 -2.13 0.79
N GLY A 250 -12.88 -1.86 0.60
CA GLY A 250 -13.80 -2.78 -0.07
C GLY A 250 -13.79 -4.17 0.55
N SER A 251 -13.89 -5.18 -0.28
CA SER A 251 -14.00 -6.59 0.16
C SER A 251 -12.79 -7.14 0.95
N THR A 252 -11.68 -6.37 1.08
CA THR A 252 -10.59 -6.79 1.98
C THR A 252 -10.96 -6.64 3.46
N PHE A 253 -12.07 -5.99 3.80
CA PHE A 253 -12.60 -5.96 5.16
C PHE A 253 -13.38 -7.23 5.55
N LYS A 254 -13.91 -7.97 4.59
CA LYS A 254 -14.74 -9.17 4.86
C LYS A 254 -14.09 -10.18 5.81
N PRO A 255 -12.79 -10.49 5.72
CA PRO A 255 -12.16 -11.43 6.64
C PRO A 255 -12.31 -11.07 8.12
N PHE A 256 -12.43 -9.77 8.46
CA PHE A 256 -12.66 -9.36 9.85
C PHE A 256 -14.09 -9.71 10.31
N VAL A 257 -15.08 -9.61 9.41
CA VAL A 257 -16.45 -10.04 9.68
C VAL A 257 -16.52 -11.56 9.88
N TYR A 258 -15.85 -12.32 8.99
CA TYR A 258 -15.80 -13.76 9.08
C TYR A 258 -15.04 -14.24 10.33
N ALA A 259 -13.88 -13.64 10.63
CA ALA A 259 -13.12 -13.95 11.83
C ALA A 259 -13.92 -13.70 13.11
N ALA A 260 -14.63 -12.56 13.18
CA ALA A 260 -15.52 -12.26 14.32
C ALA A 260 -16.66 -13.29 14.43
N ALA A 261 -17.25 -13.70 13.31
CA ALA A 261 -18.32 -14.69 13.32
C ALA A 261 -17.81 -16.09 13.75
N ILE A 262 -16.65 -16.50 13.26
CA ILE A 262 -15.99 -17.76 13.65
C ILE A 262 -15.66 -17.74 15.13
N ASP A 263 -15.05 -16.67 15.62
CA ASP A 263 -14.64 -16.57 17.02
C ASP A 263 -15.84 -16.59 17.98
N GLN A 264 -16.90 -15.84 17.67
CA GLN A 264 -18.07 -15.68 18.53
C GLN A 264 -19.09 -16.83 18.42
N LEU A 265 -19.29 -17.36 17.20
CA LEU A 265 -20.35 -18.34 16.93
C LEU A 265 -19.81 -19.74 16.63
N LYS A 266 -18.49 -19.93 16.63
CA LYS A 266 -17.80 -21.19 16.30
C LYS A 266 -18.22 -21.77 14.94
N LEU A 267 -18.46 -20.89 13.96
CA LEU A 267 -18.89 -21.29 12.63
C LEU A 267 -17.78 -22.04 11.88
N SER A 268 -18.17 -23.13 11.21
CA SER A 268 -17.30 -23.89 10.32
C SER A 268 -17.23 -23.22 8.93
N PRO A 269 -16.15 -23.38 8.18
CA PRO A 269 -16.11 -23.07 6.75
C PRO A 269 -17.21 -23.75 5.93
N CYS A 270 -17.81 -24.81 6.45
CA CYS A 270 -18.85 -25.64 5.83
C CYS A 270 -20.27 -25.20 6.17
N ASP A 271 -20.45 -24.36 7.18
CA ASP A 271 -21.76 -23.77 7.48
C ASP A 271 -22.32 -23.03 6.28
N THR A 272 -23.61 -23.18 6.03
CA THR A 272 -24.26 -22.69 4.82
C THR A 272 -25.18 -21.52 5.10
N PHE A 273 -25.18 -20.56 4.17
CA PHE A 273 -26.02 -19.36 4.23
C PHE A 273 -26.71 -19.14 2.89
N PRO A 274 -27.95 -18.64 2.89
CA PRO A 274 -28.64 -18.26 1.68
C PRO A 274 -27.91 -17.16 0.91
N ASP A 275 -27.72 -17.34 -0.42
CA ASP A 275 -27.21 -16.32 -1.33
C ASP A 275 -28.39 -15.68 -2.07
N SER A 276 -29.31 -15.09 -1.32
CA SER A 276 -30.46 -14.35 -1.80
C SER A 276 -30.39 -12.91 -1.32
N GLN A 277 -31.18 -12.04 -1.92
CA GLN A 277 -31.28 -10.65 -1.50
C GLN A 277 -31.56 -10.57 0.01
N PHE A 278 -30.83 -9.71 0.70
CA PHE A 278 -30.90 -9.54 2.13
C PHE A 278 -30.78 -8.06 2.49
N CYS A 279 -31.55 -7.62 3.48
CA CYS A 279 -31.51 -6.26 3.96
C CYS A 279 -31.40 -6.21 5.49
N VAL A 280 -30.61 -5.29 5.96
CA VAL A 280 -30.62 -4.88 7.38
C VAL A 280 -31.60 -3.73 7.52
N GLU A 281 -32.57 -3.88 8.42
CA GLU A 281 -33.65 -2.90 8.60
C GLU A 281 -33.12 -1.57 9.17
N LYS A 282 -33.83 -0.48 8.85
CA LYS A 282 -33.53 0.85 9.37
C LYS A 282 -33.47 0.84 10.90
N ASN A 283 -32.50 1.56 11.46
CA ASN A 283 -32.24 1.75 12.89
C ASN A 283 -31.82 0.49 13.67
N LYS A 284 -31.74 -0.70 13.05
CA LYS A 284 -31.33 -1.93 13.78
C LYS A 284 -29.98 -1.78 14.47
N PHE A 285 -29.01 -1.12 13.80
CA PHE A 285 -27.67 -0.85 14.36
C PHE A 285 -27.30 0.64 14.24
N GLY A 286 -28.29 1.53 14.32
CA GLY A 286 -28.07 2.96 14.14
C GLY A 286 -27.91 3.40 12.68
N ASN A 287 -28.18 2.52 11.72
CA ASN A 287 -28.21 2.87 10.30
C ASN A 287 -29.42 3.76 9.98
N ILE A 288 -29.17 4.84 9.24
CA ILE A 288 -30.19 5.88 8.94
C ILE A 288 -31.25 5.34 8.00
N GLU A 289 -30.88 4.42 7.11
CA GLU A 289 -31.76 3.83 6.10
C GLU A 289 -31.64 2.31 6.10
N LYS A 290 -32.66 1.63 5.52
CA LYS A 290 -32.60 0.21 5.21
C LYS A 290 -31.41 -0.08 4.29
N TRP A 291 -30.55 -1.03 4.66
CA TRP A 291 -29.34 -1.35 3.90
C TRP A 291 -29.47 -2.71 3.21
N CYS A 292 -29.53 -2.70 1.87
CA CYS A 292 -29.71 -3.88 1.03
C CYS A 292 -28.53 -4.02 0.05
N PRO A 293 -27.39 -4.63 0.45
CA PRO A 293 -26.27 -4.80 -0.44
C PRO A 293 -26.56 -5.80 -1.56
N LYS A 294 -26.09 -5.49 -2.76
CA LYS A 294 -26.17 -6.36 -3.93
C LYS A 294 -24.87 -7.12 -4.12
N ASN A 295 -24.94 -8.34 -4.66
CA ASN A 295 -23.77 -9.04 -5.16
C ASN A 295 -23.23 -8.39 -6.44
N SER A 296 -21.96 -8.64 -6.77
CA SER A 296 -21.37 -8.15 -8.02
C SER A 296 -22.16 -8.68 -9.23
N GLY A 297 -22.52 -7.78 -10.14
CA GLY A 297 -23.34 -8.09 -11.30
C GLY A 297 -24.81 -8.46 -10.98
N ASP A 298 -25.28 -8.18 -9.77
CA ASP A 298 -26.65 -8.45 -9.28
C ASP A 298 -27.06 -9.95 -9.41
N LYS A 299 -26.06 -10.85 -9.27
CA LYS A 299 -26.25 -12.30 -9.39
C LYS A 299 -26.36 -12.95 -8.02
N TYR A 300 -27.33 -13.83 -7.87
CA TYR A 300 -27.60 -14.55 -6.64
C TYR A 300 -27.59 -16.06 -6.87
N GLY A 301 -27.30 -16.82 -5.83
CA GLY A 301 -27.34 -18.29 -5.82
C GLY A 301 -28.44 -18.85 -4.92
N LYS A 302 -28.37 -20.14 -4.61
CA LYS A 302 -29.29 -20.76 -3.62
C LYS A 302 -28.71 -20.66 -2.22
N THR A 303 -27.74 -21.50 -1.94
CA THR A 303 -27.07 -21.61 -0.64
C THR A 303 -25.56 -21.73 -0.88
N ARG A 304 -24.76 -21.11 -0.02
CA ARG A 304 -23.29 -21.09 -0.10
C ARG A 304 -22.68 -21.49 1.21
N THR A 305 -21.65 -22.34 1.20
CA THR A 305 -20.79 -22.51 2.37
C THR A 305 -20.04 -21.22 2.66
N LEU A 306 -19.64 -20.97 3.90
CA LEU A 306 -18.81 -19.80 4.26
C LEU A 306 -17.53 -19.76 3.44
N LYS A 307 -16.89 -20.93 3.20
CA LYS A 307 -15.70 -21.05 2.35
C LYS A 307 -15.96 -20.54 0.93
N ASN A 308 -17.05 -21.00 0.30
CA ASN A 308 -17.44 -20.54 -1.04
C ASN A 308 -17.81 -19.05 -1.06
N ALA A 309 -18.53 -18.59 -0.04
CA ALA A 309 -18.98 -17.22 0.06
C ALA A 309 -17.82 -16.21 0.19
N LEU A 310 -16.80 -16.50 1.03
CA LEU A 310 -15.62 -15.65 1.13
C LEU A 310 -14.76 -15.74 -0.11
N ALA A 311 -14.57 -16.95 -0.67
CA ALA A 311 -13.80 -17.19 -1.89
C ALA A 311 -14.31 -16.35 -3.07
N ASN A 312 -15.61 -16.33 -3.28
CA ASN A 312 -16.28 -15.56 -4.34
C ASN A 312 -16.70 -14.14 -3.91
N SER A 313 -16.34 -13.74 -2.69
CA SER A 313 -16.61 -12.40 -2.17
C SER A 313 -18.10 -12.01 -2.17
N ILE A 314 -18.99 -12.96 -1.80
CA ILE A 314 -20.45 -12.78 -1.80
C ILE A 314 -20.86 -11.74 -0.75
N ASN A 315 -21.59 -10.70 -1.19
CA ASN A 315 -21.98 -9.59 -0.31
C ASN A 315 -23.16 -9.96 0.60
N THR A 316 -24.13 -10.68 0.08
CA THR A 316 -25.35 -11.07 0.82
C THR A 316 -25.04 -11.95 2.03
N VAL A 317 -24.12 -12.90 1.89
CA VAL A 317 -23.69 -13.74 3.01
C VAL A 317 -22.93 -12.91 4.06
N THR A 318 -22.04 -12.02 3.63
CA THR A 318 -21.33 -11.13 4.58
C THR A 318 -22.29 -10.19 5.32
N ALA A 319 -23.36 -9.72 4.62
CA ALA A 319 -24.40 -8.91 5.26
C ALA A 319 -25.21 -9.68 6.31
N ARG A 320 -25.49 -10.96 6.06
CA ARG A 320 -26.13 -11.84 7.07
C ARG A 320 -25.21 -12.08 8.28
N LEU A 321 -23.92 -12.28 8.06
CA LEU A 321 -22.97 -12.45 9.15
C LEU A 321 -22.90 -11.20 10.05
N ILE A 322 -22.75 -10.01 9.47
CA ILE A 322 -22.68 -8.79 10.28
C ILE A 322 -24.01 -8.47 10.96
N ASP A 323 -25.13 -8.84 10.35
CA ASP A 323 -26.45 -8.72 10.96
C ASP A 323 -26.60 -9.63 12.18
N ARG A 324 -25.99 -10.84 12.12
CA ARG A 324 -26.06 -11.83 13.20
C ARG A 324 -25.15 -11.47 14.38
N ILE A 325 -23.91 -11.01 14.13
CA ILE A 325 -22.93 -10.70 15.20
C ILE A 325 -22.95 -9.23 15.64
N GLY A 326 -23.52 -8.35 14.84
CA GLY A 326 -23.54 -6.90 15.08
C GLY A 326 -22.25 -6.16 14.64
N PRO A 327 -22.38 -5.00 14.03
CA PRO A 327 -21.24 -4.23 13.50
C PRO A 327 -20.29 -3.71 14.58
N ARG A 328 -20.74 -3.59 15.84
CA ARG A 328 -19.91 -3.14 16.96
C ARG A 328 -18.81 -4.15 17.30
N ILE A 329 -19.12 -5.45 17.28
CA ILE A 329 -18.14 -6.50 17.53
C ILE A 329 -17.04 -6.44 16.46
N VAL A 330 -17.41 -6.30 15.18
CA VAL A 330 -16.45 -6.22 14.09
C VAL A 330 -15.60 -4.94 14.15
N ALA A 331 -16.19 -3.79 14.50
CA ALA A 331 -15.46 -2.55 14.69
C ALA A 331 -14.46 -2.62 15.86
N ASN A 332 -14.82 -3.27 16.95
CA ASN A 332 -13.93 -3.51 18.08
C ASN A 332 -12.80 -4.47 17.70
N LEU A 333 -13.10 -5.58 17.02
CA LEU A 333 -12.08 -6.49 16.50
C LEU A 333 -11.09 -5.74 15.58
N ALA A 334 -11.57 -4.93 14.65
CA ALA A 334 -10.71 -4.14 13.78
C ALA A 334 -9.76 -3.23 14.57
N LYS A 335 -10.25 -2.57 15.62
CA LYS A 335 -9.43 -1.77 16.54
C LYS A 335 -8.36 -2.63 17.26
N ASP A 336 -8.74 -3.80 17.72
CA ASP A 336 -7.83 -4.72 18.40
C ASP A 336 -6.76 -5.30 17.46
N LEU A 337 -7.09 -5.46 16.18
CA LEU A 337 -6.17 -5.78 15.09
C LEU A 337 -5.23 -4.61 14.69
N GLY A 338 -5.25 -3.50 15.43
CA GLY A 338 -4.33 -2.38 15.26
C GLY A 338 -4.76 -1.31 14.26
N ILE A 339 -6.01 -1.30 13.83
CA ILE A 339 -6.56 -0.23 13.01
C ILE A 339 -6.74 1.02 13.89
N GLU A 340 -6.00 2.07 13.57
CA GLU A 340 -5.99 3.33 14.33
C GLU A 340 -7.15 4.25 13.91
N GLU A 341 -7.66 4.09 12.67
CA GLU A 341 -8.75 4.89 12.15
C GLU A 341 -10.08 4.53 12.84
N LYS A 342 -10.91 5.56 13.10
CA LYS A 342 -12.20 5.36 13.74
C LYS A 342 -13.19 4.70 12.77
N ILE A 343 -13.61 3.48 13.08
CA ILE A 343 -14.64 2.76 12.34
C ILE A 343 -15.99 2.98 13.04
N PHE A 344 -16.95 3.57 12.33
CA PHE A 344 -18.31 3.70 12.84
C PHE A 344 -19.05 2.35 12.71
N PRO A 345 -19.64 1.82 13.80
CA PRO A 345 -20.23 0.49 13.82
C PRO A 345 -21.62 0.47 13.15
N VAL A 346 -21.61 0.59 11.82
CA VAL A 346 -22.81 0.49 10.97
C VAL A 346 -22.72 -0.73 10.05
N PRO A 347 -23.83 -1.31 9.57
CA PRO A 347 -23.81 -2.56 8.79
C PRO A 347 -22.93 -2.49 7.53
N SER A 348 -22.83 -1.34 6.89
CA SER A 348 -22.06 -1.17 5.64
C SER A 348 -20.55 -1.40 5.79
N ILE A 349 -19.99 -1.38 7.01
CA ILE A 349 -18.57 -1.74 7.22
C ILE A 349 -18.25 -3.15 6.73
N ALA A 350 -19.26 -4.05 6.73
CA ALA A 350 -19.13 -5.42 6.21
C ALA A 350 -18.58 -5.48 4.78
N LEU A 351 -18.85 -4.46 3.98
CA LEU A 351 -18.38 -4.36 2.59
C LEU A 351 -17.15 -3.44 2.43
N GLY A 352 -16.55 -3.01 3.55
CA GLY A 352 -15.32 -2.24 3.55
C GLY A 352 -15.51 -0.78 3.14
N THR A 353 -16.52 -0.12 3.69
CA THR A 353 -16.72 1.33 3.52
C THR A 353 -15.65 2.21 4.20
N PRO A 354 -14.94 1.78 5.26
CA PRO A 354 -13.87 2.59 5.85
C PRO A 354 -12.72 2.85 4.87
N ASP A 355 -12.09 4.03 5.04
CA ASP A 355 -10.85 4.40 4.37
C ASP A 355 -9.66 4.09 5.27
N LEU A 356 -8.85 3.09 4.90
CA LEU A 356 -7.68 2.64 5.67
C LEU A 356 -6.42 2.69 4.82
N SER A 357 -5.28 2.64 5.49
CA SER A 357 -3.97 2.59 4.84
C SER A 357 -3.51 1.14 4.57
N VAL A 358 -2.61 0.97 3.60
CA VAL A 358 -1.92 -0.32 3.38
C VAL A 358 -1.22 -0.80 4.65
N TYR A 359 -0.63 0.13 5.39
CA TYR A 359 0.04 -0.13 6.67
C TYR A 359 -0.89 -0.78 7.69
N GLU A 360 -2.09 -0.21 7.91
CA GLU A 360 -3.07 -0.74 8.85
C GLU A 360 -3.60 -2.10 8.40
N MET A 361 -3.88 -2.25 7.11
CA MET A 361 -4.42 -3.50 6.57
C MET A 361 -3.43 -4.65 6.64
N VAL A 362 -2.15 -4.42 6.30
CA VAL A 362 -1.10 -5.45 6.42
C VAL A 362 -0.89 -5.84 7.88
N ALA A 363 -0.84 -4.87 8.80
CA ALA A 363 -0.72 -5.14 10.23
C ALA A 363 -1.88 -5.99 10.76
N ALA A 364 -3.12 -5.66 10.38
CA ALA A 364 -4.30 -6.40 10.79
C ALA A 364 -4.32 -7.84 10.24
N TYR A 365 -3.99 -8.03 8.96
CA TYR A 365 -3.91 -9.36 8.35
C TYR A 365 -2.78 -10.22 8.93
N SER A 366 -1.71 -9.59 9.39
CA SER A 366 -0.60 -10.31 10.04
C SER A 366 -1.04 -11.05 11.30
N THR A 367 -2.10 -10.61 11.97
CA THR A 367 -2.67 -11.32 13.13
C THR A 367 -3.21 -12.70 12.75
N PHE A 368 -3.80 -12.85 11.55
CA PHE A 368 -4.27 -14.16 11.08
C PHE A 368 -3.11 -15.12 10.84
N ALA A 369 -2.05 -14.64 10.16
CA ALA A 369 -0.85 -15.44 9.90
C ALA A 369 -0.04 -15.75 11.17
N ASN A 370 -0.19 -14.94 12.22
CA ASN A 370 0.48 -15.07 13.52
C ASN A 370 -0.43 -15.66 14.61
N LYS A 371 -1.22 -16.67 14.25
CA LYS A 371 -2.02 -17.46 15.21
C LYS A 371 -2.96 -16.63 16.10
N GLY A 372 -3.46 -15.51 15.60
CA GLY A 372 -4.36 -14.63 16.36
C GLY A 372 -3.67 -13.55 17.20
N VAL A 373 -2.35 -13.52 17.21
CA VAL A 373 -1.55 -12.55 17.95
C VAL A 373 -1.21 -11.34 17.07
N TYR A 374 -1.75 -10.18 17.40
CA TYR A 374 -1.37 -8.91 16.78
C TYR A 374 0.05 -8.50 17.19
N THR A 375 0.89 -8.19 16.23
CA THR A 375 2.22 -7.63 16.46
C THR A 375 2.32 -6.24 15.83
N LYS A 376 2.63 -5.22 16.65
CA LYS A 376 2.75 -3.85 16.16
C LYS A 376 3.86 -3.74 15.12
N PRO A 377 3.61 -3.14 13.93
CA PRO A 377 4.62 -2.96 12.91
C PRO A 377 5.84 -2.17 13.41
N THR A 378 7.03 -2.67 13.09
CA THR A 378 8.32 -2.12 13.49
C THR A 378 9.16 -1.85 12.26
N PHE A 379 9.74 -0.65 12.16
CA PHE A 379 10.57 -0.21 11.03
C PHE A 379 11.97 0.22 11.44
N ILE A 380 12.26 0.35 12.75
CA ILE A 380 13.59 0.58 13.30
C ILE A 380 13.93 -0.58 14.23
N GLU A 381 15.09 -1.20 14.04
CA GLU A 381 15.61 -2.22 14.96
C GLU A 381 16.30 -1.58 16.16
N LYS A 382 17.23 -0.65 15.87
CA LYS A 382 18.00 0.07 16.90
C LYS A 382 18.50 1.41 16.37
N ILE A 383 18.84 2.29 17.30
CA ILE A 383 19.53 3.55 17.04
C ILE A 383 20.78 3.57 17.91
N GLU A 384 21.93 3.85 17.32
CA GLU A 384 23.21 4.00 18.01
C GLU A 384 23.75 5.41 17.82
N ASP A 385 24.53 5.88 18.80
CA ASP A 385 25.36 7.06 18.63
C ASP A 385 26.60 6.76 17.76
N LYS A 386 27.43 7.79 17.53
CA LYS A 386 28.68 7.65 16.76
C LYS A 386 29.67 6.65 17.37
N ASN A 387 29.59 6.41 18.68
CA ASN A 387 30.50 5.52 19.43
C ASN A 387 29.97 4.08 19.50
N GLY A 388 28.75 3.82 19.04
CA GLY A 388 28.11 2.50 19.09
C GLY A 388 27.24 2.29 20.34
N THR A 389 27.02 3.32 21.17
CA THR A 389 26.11 3.22 22.31
C THR A 389 24.67 3.10 21.82
N ILE A 390 23.94 2.09 22.26
CA ILE A 390 22.55 1.87 21.89
C ILE A 390 21.66 2.90 22.62
N LEU A 391 21.05 3.79 21.85
CA LEU A 391 20.11 4.80 22.34
C LEU A 391 18.65 4.34 22.31
N PHE A 392 18.33 3.44 21.39
CA PHE A 392 17.02 2.83 21.23
C PHE A 392 17.18 1.41 20.68
N LYS A 393 16.42 0.48 21.22
CA LYS A 393 16.26 -0.88 20.69
C LYS A 393 14.78 -1.21 20.64
N SER A 394 14.30 -1.64 19.49
CA SER A 394 12.92 -2.06 19.33
C SER A 394 12.64 -3.33 20.12
N ASN A 395 11.48 -3.34 20.78
CA ASN A 395 10.91 -4.53 21.37
C ASN A 395 9.51 -4.74 20.77
N PRO A 396 9.23 -5.88 20.11
CA PRO A 396 7.94 -6.16 19.53
C PRO A 396 6.84 -6.02 20.60
N LYS A 397 5.80 -5.24 20.28
CA LYS A 397 4.60 -5.13 21.13
C LYS A 397 3.52 -6.02 20.55
N THR A 398 3.12 -7.02 21.30
CA THR A 398 2.12 -8.02 20.92
C THR A 398 0.85 -7.88 21.74
N LYS A 399 -0.26 -8.37 21.19
CA LYS A 399 -1.56 -8.47 21.86
C LYS A 399 -2.29 -9.69 21.32
N ASP A 400 -2.80 -10.54 22.20
CA ASP A 400 -3.73 -11.62 21.84
C ASP A 400 -5.07 -11.00 21.44
N VAL A 401 -5.55 -11.31 20.23
CA VAL A 401 -6.76 -10.70 19.65
C VAL A 401 -7.80 -11.75 19.28
N LEU A 402 -7.37 -12.85 18.69
CA LEU A 402 -8.21 -13.98 18.31
C LEU A 402 -7.65 -15.27 18.91
N SER A 403 -8.51 -16.27 19.09
CA SER A 403 -8.04 -17.61 19.37
C SER A 403 -7.23 -18.15 18.19
N GLU A 404 -6.25 -19.04 18.46
CA GLU A 404 -5.45 -19.68 17.42
C GLU A 404 -6.34 -20.45 16.44
N GLU A 405 -7.39 -21.11 16.95
CA GLU A 405 -8.41 -21.79 16.17
C GLU A 405 -9.12 -20.82 15.20
N ALA A 406 -9.65 -19.69 15.70
CA ALA A 406 -10.36 -18.72 14.86
C ALA A 406 -9.45 -18.09 13.79
N ALA A 407 -8.19 -17.81 14.13
CA ALA A 407 -7.18 -17.32 13.18
C ALA A 407 -6.91 -18.35 12.09
N TYR A 408 -6.67 -19.61 12.44
CA TYR A 408 -6.40 -20.69 11.50
C TYR A 408 -7.59 -20.98 10.58
N VAL A 409 -8.82 -21.04 11.13
CA VAL A 409 -10.04 -21.20 10.33
C VAL A 409 -10.20 -20.03 9.35
N THR A 410 -9.89 -18.80 9.77
CA THR A 410 -9.91 -17.63 8.89
C THR A 410 -8.88 -17.75 7.78
N VAL A 411 -7.66 -18.21 8.07
CA VAL A 411 -6.62 -18.50 7.07
C VAL A 411 -7.11 -19.53 6.06
N ASN A 412 -7.73 -20.62 6.53
CA ASN A 412 -8.30 -21.66 5.64
C ASN A 412 -9.35 -21.09 4.68
N LEU A 413 -10.22 -20.20 5.14
CA LEU A 413 -11.16 -19.49 4.28
C LEU A 413 -10.45 -18.61 3.23
N LEU A 414 -9.37 -17.93 3.63
CA LEU A 414 -8.56 -17.06 2.76
C LEU A 414 -7.73 -17.87 1.73
N GLU A 415 -7.32 -19.09 2.06
CA GLU A 415 -6.76 -20.04 1.08
C GLU A 415 -7.80 -20.41 0.02
N GLY A 416 -9.07 -20.54 0.41
CA GLY A 416 -10.18 -20.75 -0.51
C GLY A 416 -10.28 -19.66 -1.58
N VAL A 417 -9.98 -18.40 -1.24
CA VAL A 417 -9.98 -17.27 -2.18
C VAL A 417 -8.94 -17.45 -3.30
N THR A 418 -7.75 -17.93 -2.96
CA THR A 418 -6.66 -18.13 -3.93
C THR A 418 -6.79 -19.46 -4.69
N ASN A 419 -7.40 -20.47 -4.08
CA ASN A 419 -7.55 -21.80 -4.69
C ASN A 419 -8.75 -21.90 -5.64
N ALA A 420 -9.89 -21.26 -5.28
CA ALA A 420 -11.14 -21.43 -6.02
C ALA A 420 -12.02 -20.16 -6.08
N GLY A 421 -11.45 -19.00 -5.81
CA GLY A 421 -12.18 -17.75 -5.73
C GLY A 421 -11.56 -16.62 -6.56
N SER A 422 -11.75 -15.39 -6.11
CA SER A 422 -11.32 -14.17 -6.82
C SER A 422 -9.80 -14.01 -6.98
N GLY A 423 -9.00 -14.83 -6.31
CA GLY A 423 -7.54 -14.87 -6.41
C GLY A 423 -6.98 -16.05 -7.21
N THR A 424 -7.80 -16.84 -7.90
CA THR A 424 -7.38 -18.07 -8.62
C THR A 424 -6.34 -17.85 -9.71
N ARG A 425 -6.16 -16.63 -10.21
CA ARG A 425 -5.05 -16.29 -11.11
C ARG A 425 -3.69 -16.71 -10.58
N LEU A 426 -3.50 -16.72 -9.27
CA LEU A 426 -2.26 -17.19 -8.66
C LEU A 426 -1.96 -18.66 -8.96
N ARG A 427 -3.00 -19.48 -9.19
CA ARG A 427 -2.92 -20.94 -9.43
C ARG A 427 -2.79 -21.31 -10.89
N THR A 428 -3.10 -20.41 -11.81
CA THR A 428 -3.12 -20.71 -13.25
C THR A 428 -1.73 -21.05 -13.77
N VAL A 429 -1.62 -22.19 -14.46
CA VAL A 429 -0.37 -22.73 -15.05
C VAL A 429 -0.31 -22.60 -16.56
N GLY A 430 -1.42 -22.32 -17.24
CA GLY A 430 -1.51 -22.20 -18.70
C GLY A 430 -2.28 -20.93 -19.09
N VAL A 431 -2.23 -20.65 -20.40
CA VAL A 431 -2.94 -19.54 -21.01
C VAL A 431 -3.96 -20.10 -21.98
N ASP A 432 -5.23 -19.86 -21.73
CA ASP A 432 -6.33 -20.13 -22.64
C ASP A 432 -6.76 -18.86 -23.42
N GLU A 433 -7.67 -19.01 -24.38
CA GLU A 433 -8.16 -17.88 -25.17
C GLU A 433 -8.93 -16.86 -24.31
N TYR A 434 -9.61 -17.31 -23.29
CA TYR A 434 -10.36 -16.44 -22.37
C TYR A 434 -9.42 -15.53 -21.57
N ASN A 435 -8.26 -16.02 -21.19
CA ASN A 435 -7.27 -15.25 -20.41
C ASN A 435 -6.35 -14.40 -21.29
N ARG A 436 -6.32 -14.62 -22.61
CA ARG A 436 -5.42 -13.90 -23.53
C ARG A 436 -5.64 -12.40 -23.55
N ALA A 437 -6.88 -11.93 -23.45
CA ALA A 437 -7.22 -10.52 -23.43
C ALA A 437 -6.61 -9.80 -22.20
N TYR A 438 -6.56 -10.47 -21.05
CA TYR A 438 -5.98 -9.91 -19.82
C TYR A 438 -4.45 -9.89 -19.80
N GLN A 439 -3.78 -10.67 -20.66
CA GLN A 439 -2.32 -10.73 -20.71
C GLN A 439 -1.66 -9.43 -21.12
N LYS A 440 -2.36 -8.59 -21.86
CA LYS A 440 -1.87 -7.24 -22.17
C LYS A 440 -1.52 -6.47 -20.89
N VAL A 441 -2.33 -6.62 -19.84
CA VAL A 441 -2.30 -5.83 -18.61
C VAL A 441 -1.75 -6.63 -17.44
N VAL A 442 -2.15 -7.90 -17.28
CA VAL A 442 -1.74 -8.75 -16.17
C VAL A 442 -0.32 -9.28 -16.39
N THR A 443 0.65 -8.57 -15.84
CA THR A 443 2.07 -8.87 -16.02
C THR A 443 2.49 -10.14 -15.29
N GLY A 444 3.39 -10.90 -15.91
CA GLY A 444 3.97 -12.11 -15.33
C GLY A 444 3.05 -13.33 -15.32
N TYR A 445 1.82 -13.19 -15.78
CA TYR A 445 0.87 -14.29 -15.90
C TYR A 445 1.30 -15.29 -17.00
N PRO A 446 1.09 -16.63 -16.83
CA PRO A 446 0.52 -17.32 -15.69
C PRO A 446 1.50 -17.44 -14.51
N TYR A 447 0.96 -17.45 -13.27
CA TYR A 447 1.82 -17.46 -12.07
C TYR A 447 2.16 -18.85 -11.57
N GLY A 448 1.23 -19.78 -11.58
CA GLY A 448 1.43 -21.19 -11.28
C GLY A 448 1.92 -21.51 -9.88
N PHE A 449 1.60 -20.69 -8.87
CA PHE A 449 1.97 -20.98 -7.48
C PHE A 449 1.29 -22.27 -7.00
N LYS A 450 2.07 -23.15 -6.39
CA LYS A 450 1.61 -24.44 -5.85
C LYS A 450 1.50 -24.45 -4.33
N ASN A 451 2.31 -23.65 -3.66
CA ASN A 451 2.33 -23.55 -2.19
C ASN A 451 1.03 -22.96 -1.64
N PRO A 452 0.66 -23.24 -0.38
CA PRO A 452 -0.45 -22.59 0.29
C PRO A 452 -0.27 -21.07 0.35
N ILE A 453 -1.28 -20.33 -0.08
CA ILE A 453 -1.33 -18.87 -0.04
C ILE A 453 -2.74 -18.50 0.42
N ALA A 454 -2.83 -17.77 1.51
CA ALA A 454 -4.06 -17.14 1.94
C ALA A 454 -4.12 -15.70 1.44
N GLY A 455 -5.28 -15.20 1.02
CA GLY A 455 -5.35 -13.84 0.53
C GLY A 455 -6.77 -13.36 0.24
N LYS A 456 -6.90 -12.06 -0.03
CA LYS A 456 -8.19 -11.44 -0.36
C LYS A 456 -8.01 -10.32 -1.38
N THR A 457 -8.84 -10.35 -2.42
CA THR A 457 -9.00 -9.25 -3.37
C THR A 457 -9.99 -8.22 -2.82
N GLY A 458 -9.76 -6.97 -3.11
CA GLY A 458 -10.68 -5.87 -2.86
C GLY A 458 -10.90 -5.05 -4.13
N THR A 459 -12.13 -4.67 -4.35
CA THR A 459 -12.54 -3.74 -5.40
C THR A 459 -13.62 -2.87 -4.81
N THR A 460 -13.51 -1.57 -4.98
CA THR A 460 -14.52 -0.61 -4.52
C THR A 460 -15.55 -0.34 -5.62
N GLN A 461 -16.61 0.36 -5.27
CA GLN A 461 -17.58 0.84 -6.26
C GLN A 461 -16.86 1.68 -7.32
N ASN A 462 -17.35 1.59 -8.56
CA ASN A 462 -16.76 2.26 -9.73
C ASN A 462 -15.27 1.92 -9.96
N GLN A 463 -14.78 0.78 -9.42
CA GLN A 463 -13.41 0.29 -9.65
C GLN A 463 -12.30 1.31 -9.32
N SER A 464 -12.56 2.25 -8.41
CA SER A 464 -11.61 3.32 -8.07
C SER A 464 -10.42 2.87 -7.22
N ASP A 465 -10.57 1.73 -6.52
CA ASP A 465 -9.55 1.17 -5.65
C ASP A 465 -9.42 -0.34 -5.87
N GLY A 466 -8.25 -0.78 -6.29
CA GLY A 466 -7.89 -2.19 -6.42
C GLY A 466 -6.96 -2.63 -5.28
N TRP A 467 -7.35 -3.66 -4.53
CA TRP A 467 -6.58 -4.21 -3.42
C TRP A 467 -6.29 -5.68 -3.62
N PHE A 468 -5.12 -6.10 -3.18
CA PHE A 468 -4.82 -7.49 -2.89
C PHE A 468 -3.94 -7.59 -1.65
N ILE A 469 -4.37 -8.40 -0.69
CA ILE A 469 -3.56 -8.74 0.48
C ILE A 469 -3.37 -10.24 0.46
N GLY A 470 -2.12 -10.67 0.37
CA GLY A 470 -1.75 -12.07 0.37
C GLY A 470 -0.75 -12.39 1.48
N MET A 471 -0.81 -13.59 2.02
CA MET A 471 0.04 -14.03 3.11
C MET A 471 0.47 -15.49 2.94
N VAL A 472 1.66 -15.74 3.43
CA VAL A 472 2.26 -17.05 3.73
C VAL A 472 2.71 -17.05 5.19
N PRO A 473 3.10 -18.17 5.80
CA PRO A 473 3.32 -18.25 7.25
C PRO A 473 4.22 -17.16 7.85
N ASN A 474 5.26 -16.73 7.14
CA ASN A 474 6.24 -15.74 7.64
C ASN A 474 6.29 -14.42 6.85
N LEU A 475 5.32 -14.17 5.97
CA LEU A 475 5.25 -12.90 5.24
C LEU A 475 3.81 -12.54 4.89
N VAL A 476 3.41 -11.31 5.23
CA VAL A 476 2.15 -10.70 4.80
C VAL A 476 2.45 -9.49 3.93
N THR A 477 1.86 -9.46 2.74
CA THR A 477 2.09 -8.38 1.77
C THR A 477 0.76 -7.83 1.28
N GLY A 478 0.57 -6.53 1.44
CA GLY A 478 -0.58 -5.81 0.92
C GLY A 478 -0.20 -4.86 -0.21
N VAL A 479 -1.04 -4.84 -1.24
CA VAL A 479 -0.91 -3.96 -2.40
C VAL A 479 -2.24 -3.24 -2.62
N TRP A 480 -2.15 -1.93 -2.81
CA TRP A 480 -3.23 -1.08 -3.29
C TRP A 480 -2.81 -0.37 -4.57
N VAL A 481 -3.76 -0.19 -5.49
CA VAL A 481 -3.59 0.61 -6.70
C VAL A 481 -4.87 1.42 -6.94
N GLY A 482 -4.72 2.70 -7.26
CA GLY A 482 -5.82 3.59 -7.61
C GLY A 482 -5.33 4.98 -8.02
N ALA A 483 -6.20 5.80 -8.60
CA ALA A 483 -5.88 7.18 -8.91
C ALA A 483 -5.98 8.09 -7.66
N GLU A 484 -5.49 9.32 -7.74
CA GLU A 484 -5.63 10.31 -6.67
C GLU A 484 -7.10 10.60 -6.38
N ASP A 485 -7.89 10.74 -7.42
CA ASP A 485 -9.32 11.03 -7.38
C ASP A 485 -10.11 9.74 -7.68
N ARG A 486 -11.19 9.47 -6.91
CA ARG A 486 -12.02 8.27 -7.12
C ARG A 486 -12.82 8.30 -8.42
N ALA A 487 -13.05 9.47 -8.97
CA ALA A 487 -13.69 9.65 -10.28
C ALA A 487 -12.77 9.33 -11.46
N ILE A 488 -11.51 8.93 -11.19
CA ILE A 488 -10.56 8.48 -12.20
C ILE A 488 -10.37 6.99 -12.01
N HIS A 489 -11.02 6.21 -12.85
CA HIS A 489 -11.11 4.75 -12.74
C HIS A 489 -11.33 4.11 -14.12
N PHE A 490 -11.10 2.81 -14.22
CA PHE A 490 -11.47 2.02 -15.39
C PHE A 490 -13.00 1.98 -15.55
N GLU A 491 -13.45 1.89 -16.79
CA GLU A 491 -14.86 1.69 -17.09
C GLU A 491 -15.33 0.30 -16.68
N ASP A 492 -14.52 -0.71 -17.03
CA ASP A 492 -14.84 -2.11 -16.80
C ASP A 492 -14.17 -2.68 -15.54
N ILE A 493 -14.93 -3.51 -14.82
CA ILE A 493 -14.43 -4.29 -13.69
C ILE A 493 -13.28 -5.22 -14.10
N ALA A 494 -13.23 -5.65 -15.34
CA ALA A 494 -12.17 -6.52 -15.87
C ALA A 494 -10.77 -5.93 -15.63
N TYR A 495 -10.62 -4.63 -15.84
CA TYR A 495 -9.35 -3.91 -15.65
C TYR A 495 -9.27 -3.26 -14.28
N GLY A 496 -10.38 -2.76 -13.73
CA GLY A 496 -10.43 -2.03 -12.47
C GLY A 496 -10.55 -2.89 -11.21
N GLN A 497 -10.62 -4.23 -11.33
CA GLN A 497 -10.64 -5.11 -10.16
C GLN A 497 -9.27 -5.31 -9.52
N GLY A 498 -9.25 -5.56 -8.21
CA GLY A 498 -8.02 -5.85 -7.47
C GLY A 498 -7.19 -7.01 -8.03
N ALA A 499 -7.85 -8.01 -8.62
CA ALA A 499 -7.19 -9.12 -9.31
C ALA A 499 -6.42 -8.71 -10.59
N THR A 500 -6.68 -7.51 -11.14
CA THR A 500 -5.96 -6.96 -12.30
C THR A 500 -5.02 -5.82 -11.89
N MET A 501 -5.46 -4.95 -10.97
CA MET A 501 -4.67 -3.78 -10.56
C MET A 501 -3.56 -4.12 -9.56
N ALA A 502 -3.86 -4.92 -8.52
CA ALA A 502 -2.97 -5.12 -7.36
C ALA A 502 -2.34 -6.52 -7.29
N LEU A 503 -3.10 -7.58 -7.57
CA LEU A 503 -2.63 -8.97 -7.48
C LEU A 503 -1.39 -9.23 -8.35
N PRO A 504 -1.25 -8.70 -9.59
CA PRO A 504 -0.05 -8.91 -10.40
C PRO A 504 1.23 -8.37 -9.79
N ILE A 505 1.17 -7.24 -9.07
CA ILE A 505 2.31 -6.68 -8.33
C ILE A 505 2.72 -7.65 -7.22
N TRP A 506 1.75 -8.12 -6.44
CA TRP A 506 1.98 -9.12 -5.40
C TRP A 506 2.60 -10.41 -5.96
N ALA A 507 2.04 -10.92 -7.06
CA ALA A 507 2.48 -12.17 -7.66
C ALA A 507 3.91 -12.08 -8.24
N ASN A 508 4.24 -10.99 -8.95
CA ASN A 508 5.60 -10.75 -9.45
C ASN A 508 6.61 -10.59 -8.30
N TYR A 509 6.22 -9.88 -7.24
CA TYR A 509 7.03 -9.75 -6.03
C TYR A 509 7.30 -11.11 -5.40
N MET A 510 6.27 -11.89 -5.08
CA MET A 510 6.43 -13.19 -4.41
C MET A 510 7.21 -14.20 -5.26
N ARG A 511 7.01 -14.21 -6.58
CA ARG A 511 7.79 -15.06 -7.47
C ARG A 511 9.30 -14.80 -7.34
N ASN A 512 9.70 -13.53 -7.39
CA ASN A 512 11.10 -13.15 -7.30
C ASN A 512 11.66 -13.35 -5.88
N VAL A 513 10.85 -13.13 -4.85
CA VAL A 513 11.20 -13.41 -3.46
C VAL A 513 11.46 -14.91 -3.25
N TYR A 514 10.67 -15.80 -3.86
CA TYR A 514 10.89 -17.26 -3.78
C TYR A 514 12.11 -17.73 -4.56
N LEU A 515 12.58 -17.01 -5.57
CA LEU A 515 13.81 -17.32 -6.30
C LEU A 515 15.07 -17.07 -5.48
N ASP A 516 15.00 -16.20 -4.49
CA ASP A 516 16.11 -15.92 -3.57
C ASP A 516 15.94 -16.68 -2.25
N SER A 517 16.55 -17.86 -2.17
CA SER A 517 16.50 -18.71 -0.98
C SER A 517 17.08 -18.06 0.29
N THR A 518 17.91 -17.03 0.15
CA THR A 518 18.49 -16.31 1.31
C THR A 518 17.45 -15.50 2.07
N LEU A 519 16.33 -15.18 1.43
CA LEU A 519 15.21 -14.48 2.05
C LEU A 519 14.38 -15.37 2.97
N MET A 520 14.52 -16.70 2.87
CA MET A 520 13.88 -17.71 3.72
C MET A 520 12.36 -17.53 3.85
N ILE A 521 11.68 -17.16 2.76
CA ILE A 521 10.23 -17.01 2.77
C ILE A 521 9.57 -18.37 2.59
N SER A 522 8.69 -18.71 3.53
CA SER A 522 8.05 -20.03 3.63
C SER A 522 7.14 -20.32 2.44
N GLN A 523 7.23 -21.55 1.96
CA GLN A 523 6.29 -22.17 1.02
C GLN A 523 5.50 -23.31 1.67
N GLU A 524 5.69 -23.50 2.97
CA GLU A 524 5.02 -24.53 3.76
C GLU A 524 3.57 -24.12 4.09
N PRO A 525 2.72 -25.07 4.46
CA PRO A 525 1.39 -24.78 5.01
C PRO A 525 1.44 -23.95 6.29
N PHE A 526 0.36 -23.23 6.54
CA PHE A 526 0.17 -22.60 7.86
C PHE A 526 0.07 -23.70 8.94
N GLU A 527 0.70 -23.45 10.06
CA GLU A 527 0.72 -24.38 11.17
C GLU A 527 -0.69 -24.58 11.74
N LYS A 528 -1.12 -25.84 11.84
CA LYS A 528 -2.41 -26.19 12.40
C LYS A 528 -2.35 -26.09 13.91
N PRO A 529 -3.36 -25.49 14.60
CA PRO A 529 -3.40 -25.44 16.06
C PRO A 529 -3.52 -26.86 16.66
N GLU A 530 -2.98 -27.04 17.86
CA GLU A 530 -3.09 -28.32 18.58
C GLU A 530 -4.55 -28.69 18.87
N ILE A 531 -5.37 -27.68 19.18
CA ILE A 531 -6.80 -27.84 19.44
C ILE A 531 -7.56 -27.18 18.28
N LEU A 532 -8.27 -27.97 17.52
CA LEU A 532 -9.14 -27.55 16.44
C LEU A 532 -10.47 -28.31 16.55
N ASN A 533 -11.47 -27.65 17.13
CA ASN A 533 -12.81 -28.22 17.32
C ASN A 533 -13.73 -27.95 16.10
N ILE A 534 -13.39 -26.92 15.30
CA ILE A 534 -14.16 -26.55 14.12
C ILE A 534 -13.77 -27.45 12.97
N GLU A 535 -14.74 -28.21 12.41
CA GLU A 535 -14.52 -29.07 11.25
C GLU A 535 -14.28 -28.24 9.97
N LEU A 536 -13.23 -28.55 9.24
CA LEU A 536 -12.84 -27.87 7.99
C LEU A 536 -13.18 -28.67 6.73
N ASP A 537 -13.36 -29.99 6.88
CA ASP A 537 -13.73 -30.90 5.79
C ASP A 537 -15.25 -30.97 5.66
N CYS A 538 -15.78 -30.35 4.62
CA CYS A 538 -17.22 -30.29 4.44
C CYS A 538 -17.88 -31.65 4.16
N ASN A 539 -17.14 -32.67 3.76
CA ASN A 539 -17.69 -34.02 3.62
C ASN A 539 -17.93 -34.65 5.00
N LYS A 540 -17.00 -34.45 5.94
CA LYS A 540 -17.17 -34.91 7.33
C LYS A 540 -18.24 -34.12 8.06
N PHE A 541 -18.27 -32.80 7.87
CA PHE A 541 -19.24 -31.90 8.46
C PHE A 541 -20.70 -32.30 8.15
N VAL A 542 -20.98 -32.73 6.94
CA VAL A 542 -22.31 -33.24 6.54
C VAL A 542 -22.66 -34.56 7.25
N ILE A 543 -21.67 -35.44 7.43
CA ILE A 543 -21.89 -36.75 8.09
C ILE A 543 -22.23 -36.54 9.58
N ASP A 544 -21.54 -35.65 10.26
CA ASP A 544 -21.79 -35.37 11.68
C ASP A 544 -23.14 -34.67 11.92
N GLN A 545 -23.66 -33.93 10.93
CA GLN A 545 -24.97 -33.26 11.01
C GLN A 545 -26.15 -34.12 10.53
N THR A 546 -25.93 -35.25 9.89
CA THR A 546 -27.02 -36.15 9.45
C THR A 546 -27.78 -36.82 10.60
N GLY A 547 -27.34 -36.64 11.86
CA GLY A 547 -28.13 -36.90 13.07
C GLY A 547 -29.19 -35.83 13.40
N SER A 548 -29.09 -34.65 12.84
CA SER A 548 -30.05 -33.55 13.00
C SER A 548 -30.04 -32.67 11.76
N GLY A 549 -30.82 -33.02 10.77
CA GLY A 549 -30.94 -32.29 9.49
C GLY A 549 -31.53 -30.87 9.65
N LYS A 550 -30.85 -29.98 10.35
CA LYS A 550 -31.22 -28.57 10.41
C LYS A 550 -30.33 -27.75 9.50
N THR A 551 -30.90 -27.18 8.46
CA THR A 551 -30.30 -26.04 7.77
C THR A 551 -30.27 -24.85 8.71
N THR A 552 -29.22 -24.06 8.66
CA THR A 552 -29.03 -22.85 9.51
C THR A 552 -30.22 -21.86 9.50
N ASP A 553 -31.14 -21.94 8.56
CA ASP A 553 -32.37 -21.13 8.54
C ASP A 553 -33.43 -21.57 9.56
N GLN A 554 -33.42 -22.82 10.04
CA GLN A 554 -34.33 -23.29 11.07
C GLN A 554 -33.86 -22.95 12.48
N GLU A 555 -32.55 -22.91 12.73
CA GLU A 555 -32.00 -22.48 14.02
C GLU A 555 -32.13 -20.97 14.29
N ILE A 556 -32.32 -20.15 13.23
CA ILE A 556 -32.48 -18.69 13.35
C ILE A 556 -33.88 -18.34 13.92
N GLN A 557 -34.89 -19.22 13.78
CA GLN A 557 -36.24 -18.97 14.32
C GLN A 557 -36.40 -19.31 15.80
N ASP A 558 -35.49 -20.13 16.38
CA ASP A 558 -35.59 -20.60 17.75
C ASP A 558 -34.71 -19.83 18.77
N ILE A 559 -33.99 -18.77 18.30
CA ILE A 559 -33.22 -17.88 19.18
C ILE A 559 -33.86 -16.49 19.16
N ASP A 560 -34.98 -16.36 19.85
CA ASP A 560 -35.51 -15.07 20.29
C ASP A 560 -34.63 -14.52 21.42
N PHE A 561 -34.03 -13.36 21.16
CA PHE A 561 -33.48 -12.46 22.16
C PHE A 561 -34.16 -11.10 22.10
#